data_6ffb9fb8415fd2ed60feacabd7ae8e20
#
_entry.id   6ffb9fb8415fd2ed60feacabd7ae8e20
#
_cell.length_a   1.000
_cell.length_b   1.000
_cell.length_c   1.000
_cell.angle_alpha   90.00
_cell.angle_beta   90.00
_cell.angle_gamma   90.00
#
_symmetry.space_group_name_H-M   'P 1'
#
loop_
_entity.id
_entity.type
_entity.pdbx_description
1 polymer ?
#
loop_
_entity_poly.entity_id
_entity_poly.type
_entity_poly.pdbx_seq_one_letter_code
_entity_poly.pdbx_strand_id
1 'polypeptide(L)'
;MAKTKTPPPRGKQSKQSKRTWMVAAVAAVAVLSIGAVAWTMRSAADPAAATAKGERVTLDPARFSGVARQAYEVAEKNPALLAQLHCYCGCDKELGHQNLLDCYRDEHGGHCPVCTGEALEAAKLADEGLPVDQIRRVLREHYAQGN
;
A
#
# COMPACT_ATOMS: atom_id res chain seq x y z
N MET A 1 63.13 51.11 -41.09
CA MET A 1 61.68 51.23 -40.94
C MET A 1 61.18 50.01 -40.16
N ALA A 2 61.02 50.14 -38.84
CA ALA A 2 60.54 49.06 -37.96
C ALA A 2 59.04 49.23 -37.76
N LYS A 3 58.26 48.19 -38.17
CA LYS A 3 56.80 48.15 -37.93
C LYS A 3 56.56 47.55 -36.53
N THR A 4 56.11 48.37 -35.58
CA THR A 4 55.63 47.97 -34.25
C THR A 4 54.28 47.26 -34.41
N LYS A 5 54.20 46.01 -33.99
CA LYS A 5 52.97 45.19 -34.02
C LYS A 5 52.26 45.40 -32.64
N THR A 6 51.13 46.09 -32.66
CA THR A 6 50.25 46.30 -31.50
C THR A 6 49.57 44.96 -31.09
N PRO A 7 49.57 44.56 -29.78
CA PRO A 7 48.88 43.39 -29.38
C PRO A 7 47.34 43.59 -29.35
N PRO A 8 46.54 42.52 -29.55
CA PRO A 8 45.08 42.61 -29.58
C PRO A 8 44.52 42.86 -28.17
N PRO A 9 43.34 43.52 -28.07
CA PRO A 9 42.72 43.82 -26.79
C PRO A 9 42.24 42.54 -26.08
N ARG A 10 42.57 42.43 -24.79
CA ARG A 10 42.19 41.32 -23.91
C ARG A 10 40.67 41.37 -23.69
N GLY A 11 39.95 40.44 -24.30
CA GLY A 11 38.50 40.32 -24.20
C GLY A 11 38.08 40.11 -22.73
N LYS A 12 37.12 40.95 -22.30
CA LYS A 12 36.43 40.79 -21.00
C LYS A 12 35.66 39.48 -21.01
N GLN A 13 36.18 38.44 -20.36
CA GLN A 13 35.39 37.22 -20.14
C GLN A 13 34.20 37.59 -19.25
N SER A 14 33.01 37.43 -19.82
CA SER A 14 31.76 37.86 -19.24
C SER A 14 31.45 37.00 -18.00
N LYS A 15 31.11 37.67 -16.90
CA LYS A 15 30.56 37.06 -15.67
C LYS A 15 29.26 36.28 -15.93
N GLN A 16 28.75 36.31 -17.15
CA GLN A 16 27.52 35.68 -17.58
C GLN A 16 27.61 34.15 -17.70
N SER A 17 28.81 33.60 -18.06
CA SER A 17 29.03 32.16 -18.17
C SER A 17 28.89 31.40 -16.84
N LYS A 18 29.28 32.02 -15.72
CA LYS A 18 29.20 31.37 -14.39
C LYS A 18 27.75 31.29 -13.87
N ARG A 19 26.92 32.31 -14.19
CA ARG A 19 25.50 32.33 -13.77
C ARG A 19 24.67 31.30 -14.52
N THR A 20 24.89 31.10 -15.81
CA THR A 20 24.19 30.10 -16.61
C THR A 20 24.55 28.67 -16.20
N TRP A 21 25.81 28.44 -15.80
CA TRP A 21 26.25 27.12 -15.33
C TRP A 21 25.67 26.77 -13.95
N MET A 22 25.58 27.76 -13.05
CA MET A 22 24.95 27.57 -11.73
C MET A 22 23.44 27.31 -11.82
N VAL A 23 22.73 27.99 -12.72
CA VAL A 23 21.28 27.77 -12.93
C VAL A 23 21.04 26.38 -13.52
N ALA A 24 21.87 25.91 -14.46
CA ALA A 24 21.77 24.56 -15.02
C ALA A 24 22.06 23.48 -13.98
N ALA A 25 23.02 23.68 -13.07
CA ALA A 25 23.33 22.74 -12.00
C ALA A 25 22.21 22.62 -10.96
N VAL A 26 21.57 23.74 -10.57
CA VAL A 26 20.45 23.75 -9.63
C VAL A 26 19.22 23.07 -10.24
N ALA A 27 18.92 23.30 -11.52
CA ALA A 27 17.83 22.64 -12.20
C ALA A 27 18.01 21.11 -12.29
N ALA A 28 19.24 20.64 -12.54
CA ALA A 28 19.55 19.21 -12.59
C ALA A 28 19.35 18.51 -11.23
N VAL A 29 19.76 19.16 -10.13
CA VAL A 29 19.57 18.62 -8.78
C VAL A 29 18.09 18.57 -8.39
N ALA A 30 17.29 19.57 -8.78
CA ALA A 30 15.86 19.59 -8.51
C ALA A 30 15.12 18.46 -9.25
N VAL A 31 15.45 18.17 -10.49
CA VAL A 31 14.83 17.07 -11.28
C VAL A 31 15.20 15.69 -10.69
N LEU A 32 16.46 15.51 -10.26
CA LEU A 32 16.89 14.26 -9.64
C LEU A 32 16.24 14.03 -8.27
N SER A 33 16.00 15.08 -7.49
CA SER A 33 15.33 14.97 -6.17
C SER A 33 13.85 14.62 -6.33
N ILE A 34 13.14 15.19 -7.29
CA ILE A 34 11.73 14.87 -7.58
C ILE A 34 11.60 13.44 -8.10
N GLY A 35 12.52 12.99 -8.95
CA GLY A 35 12.55 11.62 -9.45
C GLY A 35 12.79 10.58 -8.35
N ALA A 36 13.68 10.85 -7.40
CA ALA A 36 13.97 9.97 -6.28
C ALA A 36 12.78 9.84 -5.31
N VAL A 37 12.11 10.96 -4.99
CA VAL A 37 10.91 10.94 -4.12
C VAL A 37 9.75 10.20 -4.80
N ALA A 38 9.53 10.40 -6.09
CA ALA A 38 8.50 9.67 -6.84
C ALA A 38 8.79 8.16 -6.92
N TRP A 39 10.07 7.77 -6.95
CA TRP A 39 10.45 6.36 -6.99
C TRP A 39 10.31 5.68 -5.62
N THR A 40 10.64 6.37 -4.52
CA THR A 40 10.44 5.83 -3.16
C THR A 40 8.97 5.70 -2.78
N MET A 41 8.10 6.59 -3.28
CA MET A 41 6.64 6.45 -3.08
C MET A 41 6.03 5.31 -3.91
N ARG A 42 6.66 4.92 -5.02
CA ARG A 42 6.21 3.80 -5.86
C ARG A 42 6.67 2.43 -5.35
N SER A 43 7.64 2.43 -4.42
CA SER A 43 8.17 1.20 -3.79
C SER A 43 7.44 0.81 -2.50
N ALA A 44 6.40 1.56 -2.08
CA ALA A 44 5.39 1.01 -1.19
C ALA A 44 4.68 -0.08 -1.99
N ALA A 45 5.11 -1.32 -1.82
CA ALA A 45 4.61 -2.50 -2.52
C ALA A 45 3.08 -2.47 -2.48
N ASP A 46 2.47 -2.41 -3.65
CA ASP A 46 1.05 -2.55 -3.82
C ASP A 46 0.68 -3.95 -3.33
N PRO A 47 -0.01 -4.12 -2.18
CA PRO A 47 -0.35 -5.45 -1.67
C PRO A 47 -1.28 -6.21 -2.64
N ALA A 48 -1.85 -5.52 -3.63
CA ALA A 48 -2.63 -6.13 -4.71
C ALA A 48 -1.78 -6.91 -5.72
N ALA A 49 -0.45 -6.73 -5.76
CA ALA A 49 0.41 -7.43 -6.70
C ALA A 49 0.73 -8.88 -6.29
N ALA A 50 0.40 -9.29 -5.06
CA ALA A 50 0.65 -10.65 -4.56
C ALA A 50 -0.36 -11.70 -5.09
N THR A 51 -1.46 -11.29 -5.74
CA THR A 51 -2.51 -12.21 -6.23
C THR A 51 -2.34 -12.63 -7.70
N ALA A 52 -1.24 -12.25 -8.35
CA ALA A 52 -1.06 -12.45 -9.79
C ALA A 52 -0.55 -13.83 -10.19
N LYS A 53 -0.61 -14.87 -9.35
CA LYS A 53 -0.27 -16.23 -9.77
C LYS A 53 -0.93 -17.34 -8.93
N GLY A 54 -2.14 -17.68 -9.27
CA GLY A 54 -2.60 -19.09 -9.43
C GLY A 54 -2.95 -19.90 -8.20
N GLU A 55 -2.69 -19.48 -6.97
CA GLU A 55 -3.10 -20.21 -5.78
C GLU A 55 -4.07 -19.36 -4.95
N ARG A 56 -5.31 -19.84 -4.83
CA ARG A 56 -6.29 -19.19 -3.97
C ARG A 56 -5.83 -19.27 -2.52
N VAL A 57 -5.71 -18.14 -1.89
CA VAL A 57 -5.33 -18.05 -0.46
C VAL A 57 -6.51 -18.43 0.43
N THR A 58 -7.75 -18.41 -0.12
CA THR A 58 -9.01 -18.69 0.57
C THR A 58 -9.78 -19.80 -0.14
N LEU A 59 -10.76 -20.40 0.51
CA LEU A 59 -11.70 -21.30 -0.17
C LEU A 59 -12.54 -20.54 -1.19
N ASP A 60 -13.01 -21.30 -2.20
CA ASP A 60 -13.88 -20.76 -3.25
C ASP A 60 -15.21 -20.26 -2.67
N PRO A 61 -15.58 -18.98 -2.86
CA PRO A 61 -16.86 -18.45 -2.42
C PRO A 61 -18.09 -19.20 -2.98
N ALA A 62 -17.96 -19.86 -4.14
CA ALA A 62 -19.03 -20.66 -4.74
C ALA A 62 -19.45 -21.87 -3.91
N ARG A 63 -18.63 -22.30 -2.94
CA ARG A 63 -18.93 -23.39 -1.99
C ARG A 63 -19.95 -22.97 -0.92
N PHE A 64 -20.19 -21.67 -0.77
CA PHE A 64 -21.02 -21.10 0.28
C PHE A 64 -22.24 -20.40 -0.31
N SER A 65 -23.21 -20.05 0.55
CA SER A 65 -24.40 -19.29 0.21
C SER A 65 -24.66 -18.14 1.20
N GLY A 66 -25.53 -17.20 0.82
CA GLY A 66 -25.93 -16.09 1.70
C GLY A 66 -24.75 -15.25 2.17
N VAL A 67 -24.75 -14.89 3.47
CA VAL A 67 -23.75 -14.01 4.08
C VAL A 67 -22.34 -14.65 4.11
N ALA A 68 -22.28 -15.97 4.28
CA ALA A 68 -21.01 -16.69 4.23
C ALA A 68 -20.32 -16.52 2.88
N ARG A 69 -21.05 -16.70 1.78
CA ARG A 69 -20.52 -16.47 0.44
C ARG A 69 -19.98 -15.05 0.27
N GLN A 70 -20.71 -14.05 0.70
CA GLN A 70 -20.26 -12.65 0.63
C GLN A 70 -18.96 -12.42 1.41
N ALA A 71 -18.83 -13.01 2.59
CA ALA A 71 -17.61 -12.90 3.39
C ALA A 71 -16.39 -13.56 2.72
N TYR A 72 -16.56 -14.74 2.08
CA TYR A 72 -15.50 -15.36 1.28
C TYR A 72 -15.15 -14.55 0.03
N GLU A 73 -16.13 -13.92 -0.64
CA GLU A 73 -15.86 -12.97 -1.74
C GLU A 73 -15.05 -11.76 -1.27
N VAL A 74 -15.33 -11.25 -0.07
CA VAL A 74 -14.52 -10.19 0.55
C VAL A 74 -13.10 -10.68 0.83
N ALA A 75 -12.95 -11.86 1.40
CA ALA A 75 -11.63 -12.42 1.70
C ALA A 75 -10.79 -12.70 0.45
N GLU A 76 -11.42 -13.15 -0.64
CA GLU A 76 -10.76 -13.35 -1.93
C GLU A 76 -10.30 -12.02 -2.55
N LYS A 77 -11.13 -10.96 -2.46
CA LYS A 77 -10.84 -9.63 -3.03
C LYS A 77 -9.86 -8.82 -2.18
N ASN A 78 -9.87 -8.99 -0.86
CA ASN A 78 -9.14 -8.15 0.09
C ASN A 78 -8.24 -8.96 1.05
N PRO A 79 -7.44 -9.94 0.57
CA PRO A 79 -6.66 -10.79 1.45
C PRO A 79 -5.63 -10.00 2.26
N ALA A 80 -5.02 -8.97 1.68
CA ALA A 80 -4.04 -8.12 2.36
C ALA A 80 -4.66 -7.29 3.50
N LEU A 81 -5.93 -6.89 3.39
CA LEU A 81 -6.65 -6.21 4.46
C LEU A 81 -6.92 -7.19 5.61
N LEU A 82 -7.54 -8.36 5.32
CA LEU A 82 -7.92 -9.32 6.34
C LEU A 82 -6.72 -9.93 7.07
N ALA A 83 -5.58 -10.08 6.40
CA ALA A 83 -4.33 -10.52 7.03
C ALA A 83 -3.78 -9.54 8.08
N GLN A 84 -4.21 -8.29 8.06
CA GLN A 84 -3.81 -7.28 9.03
C GLN A 84 -4.80 -7.11 10.19
N LEU A 85 -5.93 -7.83 10.19
CA LEU A 85 -6.99 -7.73 11.18
C LEU A 85 -6.98 -8.94 12.09
N HIS A 86 -7.22 -8.69 13.39
CA HIS A 86 -7.43 -9.76 14.37
C HIS A 86 -8.87 -10.27 14.27
N CYS A 87 -9.09 -11.58 14.46
CA CYS A 87 -10.42 -12.15 14.56
C CYS A 87 -10.83 -12.29 16.03
N TYR A 88 -11.96 -11.74 16.39
CA TYR A 88 -12.46 -11.70 17.77
C TYR A 88 -13.38 -12.88 18.12
N CYS A 89 -13.42 -13.94 17.32
CA CYS A 89 -14.22 -15.13 17.62
C CYS A 89 -13.54 -16.12 18.60
N GLY A 90 -12.27 -15.88 18.97
CA GLY A 90 -11.48 -16.77 19.83
C GLY A 90 -10.78 -17.91 19.09
N CYS A 91 -10.85 -17.97 17.76
CA CYS A 91 -10.20 -19.01 16.94
C CYS A 91 -8.66 -19.01 17.01
N ASP A 92 -8.07 -17.94 17.50
CA ASP A 92 -6.63 -17.85 17.81
C ASP A 92 -6.22 -18.89 18.87
N LYS A 93 -7.07 -19.15 19.86
CA LYS A 93 -6.82 -20.11 20.94
C LYS A 93 -7.15 -21.55 20.56
N GLU A 94 -8.21 -21.74 19.78
CA GLU A 94 -8.74 -23.06 19.46
C GLU A 94 -8.15 -23.66 18.18
N LEU A 95 -7.97 -22.84 17.14
CA LEU A 95 -7.53 -23.25 15.81
C LEU A 95 -6.13 -22.74 15.44
N GLY A 96 -5.56 -21.83 16.26
CA GLY A 96 -4.25 -21.23 16.01
C GLY A 96 -4.26 -20.19 14.89
N HIS A 97 -5.44 -19.64 14.55
CA HIS A 97 -5.54 -18.56 13.55
C HIS A 97 -4.84 -17.30 14.06
N GLN A 98 -4.02 -16.69 13.22
CA GLN A 98 -3.25 -15.51 13.61
C GLN A 98 -3.92 -14.20 13.20
N ASN A 99 -4.83 -14.26 12.23
CA ASN A 99 -5.52 -13.10 11.67
C ASN A 99 -6.86 -13.53 11.06
N LEU A 100 -7.67 -12.54 10.69
CA LEU A 100 -9.01 -12.76 10.14
C LEU A 100 -8.99 -13.53 8.81
N LEU A 101 -7.93 -13.39 7.98
CA LEU A 101 -7.81 -14.12 6.72
C LEU A 101 -7.71 -15.63 6.93
N ASP A 102 -7.07 -16.07 8.02
CA ASP A 102 -6.91 -17.51 8.30
C ASP A 102 -8.25 -18.22 8.46
N CYS A 103 -9.30 -17.52 8.93
CA CYS A 103 -10.66 -18.05 9.04
C CYS A 103 -11.28 -18.43 7.68
N TYR A 104 -10.74 -17.93 6.57
CA TYR A 104 -11.24 -18.14 5.21
C TYR A 104 -10.40 -19.14 4.40
N ARG A 105 -9.34 -19.70 4.99
CA ARG A 105 -8.54 -20.78 4.40
C ARG A 105 -9.22 -22.15 4.50
N ASP A 106 -10.12 -22.28 5.46
CA ASP A 106 -10.99 -23.41 5.68
C ASP A 106 -12.48 -22.99 5.78
N GLU A 107 -13.37 -23.86 6.24
CA GLU A 107 -14.82 -23.59 6.31
C GLU A 107 -15.23 -22.78 7.55
N HIS A 108 -14.31 -22.56 8.49
CA HIS A 108 -14.59 -21.90 9.77
C HIS A 108 -15.26 -20.54 9.59
N GLY A 109 -14.71 -19.69 8.71
CA GLY A 109 -15.24 -18.36 8.45
C GLY A 109 -16.71 -18.34 7.99
N GLY A 110 -17.17 -19.41 7.32
CA GLY A 110 -18.55 -19.54 6.84
C GLY A 110 -19.54 -19.93 7.93
N HIS A 111 -19.09 -20.58 8.97
CA HIS A 111 -19.92 -21.05 10.07
C HIS A 111 -19.89 -20.14 11.29
N CYS A 112 -18.98 -19.16 11.33
CA CYS A 112 -18.83 -18.24 12.43
C CYS A 112 -19.42 -16.86 12.11
N PRO A 113 -20.51 -16.44 12.77
CA PRO A 113 -21.12 -15.12 12.52
C PRO A 113 -20.19 -13.96 12.87
N VAL A 114 -19.27 -14.13 13.83
CA VAL A 114 -18.25 -13.12 14.14
C VAL A 114 -17.32 -12.91 12.96
N CYS A 115 -16.73 -13.98 12.43
CA CYS A 115 -15.82 -13.88 11.27
C CYS A 115 -16.49 -13.25 10.06
N THR A 116 -17.74 -13.68 9.73
CA THR A 116 -18.49 -13.12 8.59
C THR A 116 -18.80 -11.64 8.81
N GLY A 117 -19.21 -11.26 10.02
CA GLY A 117 -19.47 -9.86 10.38
C GLY A 117 -18.24 -8.99 10.27
N GLU A 118 -17.13 -9.42 10.86
CA GLU A 118 -15.85 -8.71 10.83
C GLU A 118 -15.35 -8.46 9.40
N ALA A 119 -15.40 -9.47 8.53
CA ALA A 119 -14.93 -9.32 7.15
C ALA A 119 -15.78 -8.34 6.35
N LEU A 120 -17.10 -8.44 6.46
CA LEU A 120 -18.03 -7.54 5.75
C LEU A 120 -17.92 -6.11 6.25
N GLU A 121 -17.79 -5.91 7.58
CA GLU A 121 -17.60 -4.58 8.15
C GLU A 121 -16.24 -4.00 7.77
N ALA A 122 -15.17 -4.78 7.83
CA ALA A 122 -13.84 -4.35 7.40
C ALA A 122 -13.82 -3.87 5.95
N ALA A 123 -14.44 -4.63 5.04
CA ALA A 123 -14.52 -4.25 3.63
C ALA A 123 -15.31 -2.95 3.45
N LYS A 124 -16.46 -2.82 4.10
CA LYS A 124 -17.27 -1.60 4.06
C LYS A 124 -16.49 -0.38 4.51
N LEU A 125 -15.78 -0.47 5.66
CA LEU A 125 -14.97 0.63 6.19
C LEU A 125 -13.80 0.98 5.27
N ALA A 126 -13.19 -0.01 4.62
CA ALA A 126 -12.14 0.20 3.64
C ALA A 126 -12.67 0.90 2.37
N ASP A 127 -13.85 0.52 1.88
CA ASP A 127 -14.54 1.16 0.75
C ASP A 127 -14.92 2.62 1.07
N GLU A 128 -15.22 2.91 2.34
CA GLU A 128 -15.42 4.28 2.85
C GLU A 128 -14.11 5.06 3.00
N GLY A 129 -12.95 4.44 2.73
CA GLY A 129 -11.64 5.08 2.73
C GLY A 129 -10.96 5.14 4.10
N LEU A 130 -11.42 4.37 5.09
CA LEU A 130 -10.77 4.35 6.40
C LEU A 130 -9.41 3.63 6.33
N PRO A 131 -8.36 4.18 6.94
CA PRO A 131 -7.07 3.49 7.08
C PRO A 131 -7.19 2.29 8.02
N VAL A 132 -6.36 1.26 7.78
CA VAL A 132 -6.40 -0.03 8.50
C VAL A 132 -6.39 0.12 10.02
N ASP A 133 -5.63 1.06 10.55
CA ASP A 133 -5.58 1.29 12.00
C ASP A 133 -6.90 1.80 12.58
N GLN A 134 -7.69 2.52 11.80
CA GLN A 134 -9.04 2.92 12.20
C GLN A 134 -9.99 1.74 12.11
N ILE A 135 -9.92 0.93 11.05
CA ILE A 135 -10.69 -0.30 10.92
C ILE A 135 -10.44 -1.23 12.10
N ARG A 136 -9.18 -1.47 12.48
CA ARG A 136 -8.83 -2.25 13.68
C ARG A 136 -9.49 -1.74 14.96
N ARG A 137 -9.56 -0.43 15.15
CA ARG A 137 -10.22 0.14 16.34
C ARG A 137 -11.72 -0.14 16.33
N VAL A 138 -12.39 0.10 15.21
CA VAL A 138 -13.83 -0.14 15.08
C VAL A 138 -14.15 -1.61 15.33
N LEU A 139 -13.46 -2.54 14.69
CA LEU A 139 -13.70 -3.98 14.87
C LEU A 139 -13.47 -4.41 16.32
N ARG A 140 -12.42 -3.91 16.96
CA ARG A 140 -12.17 -4.18 18.38
C ARG A 140 -13.29 -3.66 19.28
N GLU A 141 -13.80 -2.47 19.03
CA GLU A 141 -14.89 -1.88 19.79
C GLU A 141 -16.20 -2.67 19.64
N HIS A 142 -16.48 -3.20 18.43
CA HIS A 142 -17.70 -3.94 18.13
C HIS A 142 -17.64 -5.40 18.60
N TYR A 143 -16.51 -6.08 18.41
CA TYR A 143 -16.43 -7.55 18.55
C TYR A 143 -15.66 -8.02 19.79
N ALA A 144 -14.74 -7.22 20.37
CA ALA A 144 -13.95 -7.67 21.52
C ALA A 144 -14.75 -7.72 22.85
N GLN A 145 -15.94 -7.14 22.91
CA GLN A 145 -16.77 -7.06 24.12
C GLN A 145 -17.64 -8.31 24.36
N GLY A 146 -17.65 -9.23 23.42
CA GLY A 146 -18.50 -10.43 23.46
C GLY A 146 -17.80 -11.74 23.82
N ASN A 147 -16.48 -11.70 24.12
CA ASN A 147 -15.67 -12.89 24.44
C ASN A 147 -15.03 -12.78 25.81
#